data_dbd3f29c65b3d21df1f73096503f96f5
#
_entry.id   dbd3f29c65b3d21df1f73096503f96f5
#
_cell.length_a   1.000
_cell.length_b   1.000
_cell.length_c   1.000
_cell.angle_alpha   90.00
_cell.angle_beta   90.00
_cell.angle_gamma   90.00
#
_symmetry.space_group_name_H-M   'P 1'
#
loop_
_entity.id
_entity.type
_entity.pdbx_description
1 polymer ?
#
loop_
_entity_poly.entity_id
_entity_poly.type
_entity_poly.pdbx_seq_one_letter_code
_entity_poly.pdbx_strand_id
1 'polypeptide(L)'
;MKVSFLIPAFNEAATIGEVLERIAELGLDAQVIVVDDGSTDATAAIARQAGATVISQENRGKGAAIRTAIAYADGEIAVIQDADMEYDPAEVPELIEPILRGSADVVFGSRLRGGKPQRAHLFWHLVGNRFLSLLTNVLYNTTLSDMETGYKAFRLEVLRSLDLRENGFGLEPEITAKICKQRLRVYELPISYYGRTRDEGKKITWKDGFRAIWVLVRVRMLG
;
A
#
# COMPACT_ATOMS: atom_id res chain seq x y z
N MET A 1 15.01 2.43 15.39
CA MET A 1 14.29 3.21 14.37
C MET A 1 12.86 2.67 14.29
N LYS A 2 11.89 3.51 14.60
CA LYS A 2 10.50 3.10 14.73
C LYS A 2 9.82 3.02 13.37
N VAL A 3 9.05 1.93 13.14
CA VAL A 3 8.28 1.70 11.90
C VAL A 3 6.80 1.84 12.21
N SER A 4 6.09 2.70 11.47
CA SER A 4 4.62 2.80 11.55
C SER A 4 3.98 1.96 10.44
N PHE A 5 3.25 0.93 10.82
CA PHE A 5 2.41 0.15 9.91
C PHE A 5 1.05 0.84 9.74
N LEU A 6 0.71 1.20 8.51
CA LEU A 6 -0.54 1.85 8.12
C LEU A 6 -1.46 0.81 7.49
N ILE A 7 -2.47 0.36 8.24
CA ILE A 7 -3.31 -0.78 7.87
C ILE A 7 -4.75 -0.31 7.64
N PRO A 8 -5.17 -0.05 6.39
CA PRO A 8 -6.56 0.20 6.07
C PRO A 8 -7.33 -1.13 6.11
N ALA A 9 -8.44 -1.19 6.86
CA ALA A 9 -9.24 -2.39 7.00
C ALA A 9 -10.72 -2.12 6.75
N PHE A 10 -11.39 -3.01 6.00
CA PHE A 10 -12.84 -3.01 5.79
C PHE A 10 -13.35 -4.44 5.60
N ASN A 11 -14.02 -4.98 6.62
CA ASN A 11 -14.54 -6.35 6.64
C ASN A 11 -13.43 -7.40 6.37
N GLU A 12 -12.38 -7.37 7.20
CA GLU A 12 -11.23 -8.28 7.12
C GLU A 12 -11.05 -9.07 8.44
N ALA A 13 -12.16 -9.40 9.13
CA ALA A 13 -12.11 -10.15 10.40
C ALA A 13 -11.40 -11.51 10.28
N ALA A 14 -11.43 -12.12 9.09
CA ALA A 14 -10.80 -13.42 8.85
C ALA A 14 -9.26 -13.36 8.79
N THR A 15 -8.67 -12.21 8.48
CA THR A 15 -7.24 -12.10 8.13
C THR A 15 -6.48 -11.11 9.01
N ILE A 16 -7.14 -10.07 9.53
CA ILE A 16 -6.47 -8.99 10.28
C ILE A 16 -5.69 -9.52 11.49
N GLY A 17 -6.18 -10.54 12.18
CA GLY A 17 -5.49 -11.14 13.32
C GLY A 17 -4.14 -11.73 12.94
N GLU A 18 -4.08 -12.49 11.84
CA GLU A 18 -2.85 -13.09 11.32
C GLU A 18 -1.86 -12.03 10.84
N VAL A 19 -2.34 -10.98 10.15
CA VAL A 19 -1.47 -9.84 9.75
C VAL A 19 -0.79 -9.23 10.96
N LEU A 20 -1.54 -8.97 12.04
CA LEU A 20 -1.01 -8.34 13.24
C LEU A 20 -0.03 -9.24 14.00
N GLU A 21 -0.32 -10.54 14.08
CA GLU A 21 0.57 -11.54 14.67
C GLU A 21 1.91 -11.59 13.92
N ARG A 22 1.89 -11.68 12.58
CA ARG A 22 3.11 -11.68 11.76
C ARG A 22 3.91 -10.38 11.89
N ILE A 23 3.24 -9.22 12.03
CA ILE A 23 3.94 -7.96 12.31
C ILE A 23 4.63 -7.99 13.67
N ALA A 24 3.98 -8.55 14.71
CA ALA A 24 4.57 -8.67 16.04
C ALA A 24 5.80 -9.60 16.05
N GLU A 25 5.79 -10.67 15.24
CA GLU A 25 6.90 -11.61 15.10
C GLU A 25 8.15 -11.00 14.45
N LEU A 26 8.05 -9.85 13.77
CA LEU A 26 9.22 -9.17 13.16
C LEU A 26 10.22 -8.66 14.19
N GLY A 27 9.81 -8.49 15.46
CA GLY A 27 10.69 -7.94 16.50
C GLY A 27 11.16 -6.52 16.25
N LEU A 28 10.46 -5.76 15.40
CA LEU A 28 10.74 -4.35 15.11
C LEU A 28 10.17 -3.45 16.21
N ASP A 29 10.78 -2.29 16.42
CA ASP A 29 10.12 -1.19 17.15
C ASP A 29 8.98 -0.65 16.28
N ALA A 30 7.79 -1.22 16.44
CA ALA A 30 6.65 -1.05 15.55
C ALA A 30 5.51 -0.29 16.23
N GLN A 31 5.00 0.72 15.54
CA GLN A 31 3.67 1.29 15.78
C GLN A 31 2.70 0.67 14.77
N VAL A 32 1.64 0.04 15.23
CA VAL A 32 0.64 -0.58 14.36
C VAL A 32 -0.66 0.23 14.43
N ILE A 33 -1.03 0.85 13.30
CA ILE A 33 -2.22 1.70 13.17
C ILE A 33 -3.19 1.01 12.21
N VAL A 34 -4.31 0.54 12.75
CA VAL A 34 -5.42 0.00 11.95
C VAL A 34 -6.50 1.05 11.82
N VAL A 35 -6.81 1.44 10.59
CA VAL A 35 -7.97 2.30 10.32
C VAL A 35 -9.11 1.43 9.80
N ASP A 36 -10.09 1.23 10.68
CA ASP A 36 -11.32 0.52 10.37
C ASP A 36 -12.27 1.45 9.61
N ASP A 37 -12.38 1.24 8.30
CA ASP A 37 -13.15 2.09 7.38
C ASP A 37 -14.63 1.67 7.33
N GLY A 38 -15.24 1.53 8.53
CA GLY A 38 -16.66 1.25 8.68
C GLY A 38 -17.02 -0.22 8.52
N SER A 39 -16.20 -1.14 9.03
CA SER A 39 -16.51 -2.58 9.03
C SER A 39 -17.79 -2.89 9.79
N THR A 40 -18.52 -3.89 9.31
CA THR A 40 -19.73 -4.42 9.93
C THR A 40 -19.50 -5.76 10.64
N ASP A 41 -18.29 -6.31 10.56
CA ASP A 41 -17.84 -7.54 11.18
C ASP A 41 -16.94 -7.28 12.41
N ALA A 42 -16.25 -8.30 12.90
CA ALA A 42 -15.39 -8.22 14.08
C ALA A 42 -14.00 -7.58 13.83
N THR A 43 -13.72 -7.02 12.65
CA THR A 43 -12.39 -6.51 12.25
C THR A 43 -11.79 -5.58 13.33
N ALA A 44 -12.51 -4.53 13.73
CA ALA A 44 -12.01 -3.57 14.71
C ALA A 44 -11.79 -4.19 16.11
N ALA A 45 -12.63 -5.14 16.50
CA ALA A 45 -12.52 -5.83 17.81
C ALA A 45 -11.25 -6.70 17.84
N ILE A 46 -11.02 -7.49 16.79
CA ILE A 46 -9.84 -8.35 16.65
C ILE A 46 -8.56 -7.51 16.66
N ALA A 47 -8.54 -6.42 15.89
CA ALA A 47 -7.38 -5.53 15.85
C ALA A 47 -7.03 -4.92 17.22
N ARG A 48 -8.05 -4.50 18.00
CA ARG A 48 -7.83 -3.99 19.38
C ARG A 48 -7.29 -5.08 20.31
N GLN A 49 -7.81 -6.29 20.22
CA GLN A 49 -7.34 -7.43 21.04
C GLN A 49 -5.89 -7.78 20.74
N ALA A 50 -5.45 -7.62 19.48
CA ALA A 50 -4.07 -7.81 19.09
C ALA A 50 -3.13 -6.64 19.46
N GLY A 51 -3.63 -5.60 20.16
CA GLY A 51 -2.83 -4.49 20.66
C GLY A 51 -2.58 -3.36 19.67
N ALA A 52 -3.24 -3.36 18.50
CA ALA A 52 -3.13 -2.28 17.53
C ALA A 52 -3.84 -0.99 17.99
N THR A 53 -3.32 0.17 17.58
CA THR A 53 -4.05 1.44 17.68
C THR A 53 -5.14 1.45 16.60
N VAL A 54 -6.41 1.35 17.01
CA VAL A 54 -7.54 1.27 16.08
C VAL A 54 -8.31 2.58 16.03
N ILE A 55 -8.39 3.17 14.83
CA ILE A 55 -9.20 4.35 14.52
C ILE A 55 -10.37 3.88 13.65
N SER A 56 -11.62 4.07 14.13
CA SER A 56 -12.81 3.76 13.34
C SER A 56 -13.35 5.02 12.67
N GLN A 57 -13.74 4.92 11.41
CA GLN A 57 -14.35 6.00 10.63
C GLN A 57 -15.51 5.45 9.79
N GLU A 58 -16.37 6.34 9.27
CA GLU A 58 -17.33 5.95 8.23
C GLU A 58 -16.59 5.51 6.97
N ASN A 59 -17.18 4.56 6.22
CA ASN A 59 -16.56 4.06 4.98
C ASN A 59 -16.38 5.18 3.96
N ARG A 60 -15.13 5.52 3.68
CA ARG A 60 -14.71 6.53 2.71
C ARG A 60 -13.68 6.01 1.72
N GLY A 61 -13.28 4.74 1.85
CA GLY A 61 -12.35 4.04 0.97
C GLY A 61 -10.90 4.04 1.46
N LYS A 62 -10.10 3.13 0.88
CA LYS A 62 -8.71 2.84 1.26
C LYS A 62 -7.84 4.10 1.38
N GLY A 63 -7.93 5.01 0.42
CA GLY A 63 -7.12 6.23 0.43
C GLY A 63 -7.47 7.16 1.60
N ALA A 64 -8.75 7.26 1.97
CA ALA A 64 -9.16 8.03 3.14
C ALA A 64 -8.64 7.38 4.43
N ALA A 65 -8.69 6.05 4.54
CA ALA A 65 -8.16 5.32 5.67
C ALA A 65 -6.64 5.50 5.81
N ILE A 66 -5.90 5.44 4.69
CA ILE A 66 -4.45 5.70 4.71
C ILE A 66 -4.13 7.13 5.15
N ARG A 67 -4.86 8.14 4.65
CA ARG A 67 -4.65 9.54 5.12
C ARG A 67 -4.91 9.68 6.62
N THR A 68 -5.95 9.02 7.14
CA THR A 68 -6.19 8.97 8.58
C THR A 68 -5.02 8.32 9.29
N ALA A 69 -4.52 7.17 8.83
CA ALA A 69 -3.38 6.49 9.44
C ALA A 69 -2.11 7.36 9.46
N ILE A 70 -1.80 8.08 8.37
CA ILE A 70 -0.65 8.99 8.28
C ILE A 70 -0.68 10.07 9.36
N ALA A 71 -1.87 10.58 9.72
CA ALA A 71 -2.00 11.60 10.75
C ALA A 71 -1.60 11.11 12.16
N TYR A 72 -1.74 9.81 12.42
CA TYR A 72 -1.40 9.17 13.70
C TYR A 72 -0.02 8.49 13.71
N ALA A 73 0.63 8.36 12.55
CA ALA A 73 1.95 7.75 12.47
C ALA A 73 3.00 8.62 13.19
N ASP A 74 3.91 8.01 13.94
CA ASP A 74 5.00 8.70 14.65
C ASP A 74 6.38 8.05 14.46
N GLY A 75 6.45 7.00 13.62
CA GLY A 75 7.69 6.35 13.24
C GLY A 75 8.54 7.19 12.27
N GLU A 76 9.74 6.76 12.03
CA GLU A 76 10.64 7.35 11.01
C GLU A 76 10.34 6.80 9.61
N ILE A 77 9.88 5.54 9.57
CA ILE A 77 9.44 4.84 8.36
C ILE A 77 7.96 4.53 8.47
N ALA A 78 7.22 4.68 7.38
CA ALA A 78 5.85 4.22 7.23
C ALA A 78 5.78 3.08 6.22
N VAL A 79 5.04 2.01 6.55
CA VAL A 79 4.76 0.90 5.65
C VAL A 79 3.24 0.81 5.46
N ILE A 80 2.77 0.86 4.22
CA ILE A 80 1.38 0.55 3.90
C ILE A 80 1.28 -0.98 3.81
N GLN A 81 0.48 -1.57 4.69
CA GLN A 81 0.21 -3.00 4.77
C GLN A 81 -1.29 -3.24 4.62
N ASP A 82 -1.70 -4.03 3.63
CA ASP A 82 -3.10 -4.41 3.48
C ASP A 82 -3.49 -5.45 4.56
N ALA A 83 -4.76 -5.41 4.99
CA ALA A 83 -5.29 -6.26 6.05
C ALA A 83 -5.64 -7.69 5.59
N ASP A 84 -5.41 -8.03 4.32
CA ASP A 84 -6.00 -9.17 3.62
C ASP A 84 -5.02 -10.33 3.33
N MET A 85 -3.79 -10.28 3.86
CA MET A 85 -2.74 -11.28 3.66
C MET A 85 -2.32 -11.49 2.19
N GLU A 86 -2.72 -10.60 1.26
CA GLU A 86 -2.17 -10.66 -0.11
C GLU A 86 -0.65 -10.36 -0.14
N TYR A 87 -0.16 -9.58 0.83
CA TYR A 87 1.26 -9.27 1.06
C TYR A 87 1.74 -9.82 2.40
N ASP A 88 2.90 -10.46 2.41
CA ASP A 88 3.47 -11.06 3.62
C ASP A 88 4.22 -10.00 4.46
N PRO A 89 3.79 -9.74 5.71
CA PRO A 89 4.52 -8.84 6.60
C PRO A 89 5.98 -9.25 6.86
N ALA A 90 6.32 -10.54 6.75
CA ALA A 90 7.69 -11.03 6.93
C ALA A 90 8.69 -10.42 5.93
N GLU A 91 8.22 -9.81 4.83
CA GLU A 91 9.06 -9.15 3.84
C GLU A 91 9.37 -7.67 4.17
N VAL A 92 8.74 -7.08 5.21
CA VAL A 92 8.97 -5.68 5.60
C VAL A 92 10.44 -5.38 5.92
N PRO A 93 11.20 -6.22 6.64
CA PRO A 93 12.61 -5.93 6.91
C PRO A 93 13.42 -5.71 5.63
N GLU A 94 13.21 -6.53 4.61
CA GLU A 94 13.85 -6.40 3.30
C GLU A 94 13.36 -5.14 2.57
N LEU A 95 12.04 -4.87 2.63
CA LEU A 95 11.41 -3.73 1.96
C LEU A 95 11.92 -2.38 2.49
N ILE A 96 12.16 -2.25 3.80
CA ILE A 96 12.62 -0.99 4.41
C ILE A 96 14.14 -0.80 4.34
N GLU A 97 14.91 -1.84 4.03
CA GLU A 97 16.37 -1.82 4.08
C GLU A 97 17.00 -0.70 3.21
N PRO A 98 16.56 -0.43 1.95
CA PRO A 98 17.11 0.69 1.17
C PRO A 98 16.86 2.07 1.80
N ILE A 99 15.77 2.22 2.57
CA ILE A 99 15.50 3.46 3.33
C ILE A 99 16.45 3.55 4.51
N LEU A 100 16.63 2.45 5.25
CA LEU A 100 17.55 2.38 6.39
C LEU A 100 18.99 2.74 6.00
N ARG A 101 19.44 2.27 4.84
CA ARG A 101 20.75 2.60 4.26
C ARG A 101 20.85 4.02 3.68
N GLY A 102 19.76 4.78 3.66
CA GLY A 102 19.74 6.12 3.08
C GLY A 102 19.79 6.16 1.55
N SER A 103 19.64 5.02 0.86
CA SER A 103 19.66 4.93 -0.60
C SER A 103 18.32 5.30 -1.23
N ALA A 104 17.20 5.04 -0.56
CA ALA A 104 15.86 5.29 -1.03
C ALA A 104 15.08 6.24 -0.12
N ASP A 105 14.14 6.97 -0.70
CA ASP A 105 13.12 7.73 0.00
C ASP A 105 11.82 6.94 0.06
N VAL A 106 11.59 6.10 -0.99
CA VAL A 106 10.42 5.24 -1.14
C VAL A 106 10.85 3.89 -1.74
N VAL A 107 10.23 2.81 -1.25
CA VAL A 107 10.41 1.46 -1.81
C VAL A 107 9.06 0.86 -2.17
N PHE A 108 8.95 0.33 -3.38
CA PHE A 108 7.78 -0.40 -3.87
C PHE A 108 8.06 -1.89 -3.84
N GLY A 109 7.16 -2.65 -3.23
CA GLY A 109 7.14 -4.11 -3.34
C GLY A 109 6.49 -4.51 -4.67
N SER A 110 7.29 -4.89 -5.66
CA SER A 110 6.78 -5.24 -7.00
C SER A 110 6.38 -6.72 -7.10
N ARG A 111 5.17 -6.96 -7.54
CA ARG A 111 4.64 -8.29 -7.88
C ARG A 111 5.14 -8.76 -9.26
N LEU A 112 5.73 -7.90 -10.07
CA LEU A 112 6.08 -8.17 -11.46
C LEU A 112 7.57 -8.30 -11.75
N ARG A 113 8.44 -8.11 -10.73
CA ARG A 113 9.90 -8.24 -10.89
C ARG A 113 10.41 -9.69 -10.87
N GLY A 114 9.58 -10.65 -10.43
CA GLY A 114 10.02 -12.03 -10.26
C GLY A 114 10.98 -12.23 -9.07
N GLY A 115 11.35 -13.49 -8.82
CA GLY A 115 12.29 -13.87 -7.74
C GLY A 115 11.62 -14.26 -6.41
N LYS A 116 10.34 -14.00 -6.23
CA LYS A 116 9.52 -14.41 -5.08
C LYS A 116 8.30 -15.19 -5.54
N PRO A 117 7.70 -16.04 -4.70
CA PRO A 117 6.48 -16.79 -5.03
C PRO A 117 5.32 -15.86 -5.36
N GLN A 118 4.59 -16.20 -6.41
CA GLN A 118 3.39 -15.46 -6.79
C GLN A 118 2.30 -16.45 -7.23
N ARG A 119 1.09 -16.25 -6.72
CA ARG A 119 -0.07 -16.99 -7.23
C ARG A 119 -0.31 -16.59 -8.69
N ALA A 120 -0.42 -17.57 -9.60
CA ALA A 120 -0.82 -17.31 -10.98
C ALA A 120 -2.17 -16.57 -10.99
N HIS A 121 -2.20 -15.40 -11.61
CA HIS A 121 -3.31 -14.48 -11.49
C HIS A 121 -4.09 -14.32 -12.80
N LEU A 122 -5.20 -13.57 -12.75
CA LEU A 122 -6.05 -13.32 -13.91
C LEU A 122 -5.26 -12.55 -14.98
N PHE A 123 -5.18 -13.13 -16.20
CA PHE A 123 -4.41 -12.58 -17.31
C PHE A 123 -4.74 -11.10 -17.61
N TRP A 124 -6.02 -10.73 -17.66
CA TRP A 124 -6.43 -9.36 -17.97
C TRP A 124 -6.07 -8.35 -16.86
N HIS A 125 -6.01 -8.77 -15.61
CA HIS A 125 -5.49 -7.92 -14.52
C HIS A 125 -4.00 -7.66 -14.68
N LEU A 126 -3.22 -8.67 -15.10
CA LEU A 126 -1.81 -8.49 -15.41
C LEU A 126 -1.60 -7.51 -16.58
N VAL A 127 -2.39 -7.67 -17.65
CA VAL A 127 -2.33 -6.77 -18.81
C VAL A 127 -2.67 -5.34 -18.40
N GLY A 128 -3.74 -5.14 -17.64
CA GLY A 128 -4.14 -3.82 -17.12
C GLY A 128 -3.06 -3.18 -16.27
N ASN A 129 -2.47 -3.93 -15.33
CA ASN A 129 -1.41 -3.42 -14.46
C ASN A 129 -0.14 -3.05 -15.25
N ARG A 130 0.28 -3.89 -16.20
CA ARG A 130 1.41 -3.57 -17.08
C ARG A 130 1.15 -2.34 -17.94
N PHE A 131 -0.07 -2.18 -18.45
CA PHE A 131 -0.47 -1.01 -19.22
C PHE A 131 -0.40 0.27 -18.37
N LEU A 132 -0.94 0.26 -17.15
CA LEU A 132 -0.90 1.40 -16.24
C LEU A 132 0.53 1.73 -15.81
N SER A 133 1.37 0.72 -15.56
CA SER A 133 2.79 0.92 -15.27
C SER A 133 3.54 1.52 -16.47
N LEU A 134 3.28 1.04 -17.69
CA LEU A 134 3.85 1.60 -18.91
C LEU A 134 3.42 3.06 -19.11
N LEU A 135 2.13 3.36 -18.94
CA LEU A 135 1.62 4.73 -19.04
C LEU A 135 2.30 5.65 -18.02
N THR A 136 2.46 5.19 -16.78
CA THR A 136 3.19 5.92 -15.73
C THR A 136 4.63 6.19 -16.16
N ASN A 137 5.32 5.18 -16.66
CA ASN A 137 6.71 5.29 -17.12
C ASN A 137 6.87 6.33 -18.24
N VAL A 138 5.93 6.36 -19.19
CA VAL A 138 5.92 7.35 -20.28
C VAL A 138 5.64 8.76 -19.75
N LEU A 139 4.62 8.92 -18.89
CA LEU A 139 4.20 10.23 -18.39
C LEU A 139 5.25 10.88 -17.47
N TYR A 140 5.96 10.08 -16.69
CA TYR A 140 6.85 10.56 -15.63
C TYR A 140 8.32 10.26 -15.88
N ASN A 141 8.67 9.64 -17.00
CA ASN A 141 10.04 9.25 -17.36
C ASN A 141 10.70 8.41 -16.23
N THR A 142 10.06 7.30 -15.87
CA THR A 142 10.51 6.37 -14.84
C THR A 142 10.50 4.94 -15.38
N THR A 143 10.92 3.95 -14.58
CA THR A 143 11.03 2.54 -14.98
C THR A 143 10.36 1.59 -13.99
N LEU A 144 9.23 1.99 -13.43
CA LEU A 144 8.47 1.17 -12.47
C LEU A 144 7.86 -0.05 -13.18
N SER A 145 7.99 -1.20 -12.57
CA SER A 145 7.40 -2.45 -13.07
C SER A 145 5.96 -2.66 -12.56
N ASP A 146 5.63 -2.18 -11.36
CA ASP A 146 4.34 -2.39 -10.71
C ASP A 146 3.89 -1.14 -9.93
N MET A 147 3.29 -0.17 -10.62
CA MET A 147 2.84 1.06 -9.97
C MET A 147 1.61 0.87 -9.09
N GLU A 148 0.78 -0.14 -9.37
CA GLU A 148 -0.46 -0.46 -8.66
C GLU A 148 -0.26 -1.27 -7.37
N THR A 149 1.00 -1.61 -7.03
CA THR A 149 1.24 -2.34 -5.77
C THR A 149 0.74 -1.53 -4.56
N GLY A 150 0.01 -2.19 -3.65
CA GLY A 150 -0.37 -1.61 -2.36
C GLY A 150 0.78 -1.62 -1.34
N TYR A 151 1.81 -2.44 -1.59
CA TYR A 151 2.90 -2.67 -0.63
C TYR A 151 4.04 -1.68 -0.85
N LYS A 152 4.07 -0.64 -0.05
CA LYS A 152 5.04 0.45 -0.19
C LYS A 152 5.59 0.88 1.16
N ALA A 153 6.89 1.15 1.22
CA ALA A 153 7.56 1.75 2.36
C ALA A 153 8.08 3.15 2.03
N PHE A 154 8.05 4.03 3.01
CA PHE A 154 8.40 5.45 2.87
C PHE A 154 9.21 5.94 4.06
N ARG A 155 10.05 6.95 3.87
CA ARG A 155 10.32 7.90 4.95
C ARG A 155 9.00 8.57 5.32
N LEU A 156 8.63 8.59 6.60
CA LEU A 156 7.31 9.13 7.00
C LEU A 156 7.16 10.61 6.61
N GLU A 157 8.22 11.40 6.72
CA GLU A 157 8.23 12.81 6.30
C GLU A 157 7.89 12.98 4.80
N VAL A 158 8.41 12.06 3.95
CA VAL A 158 8.12 12.04 2.52
C VAL A 158 6.65 11.73 2.27
N LEU A 159 6.11 10.69 2.92
CA LEU A 159 4.71 10.31 2.78
C LEU A 159 3.76 11.46 3.18
N ARG A 160 4.08 12.18 4.27
CA ARG A 160 3.33 13.35 4.73
C ARG A 160 3.37 14.51 3.72
N SER A 161 4.50 14.70 3.03
CA SER A 161 4.67 15.76 2.04
C SER A 161 3.87 15.56 0.75
N LEU A 162 3.36 14.34 0.50
CA LEU A 162 2.64 14.04 -0.74
C LEU A 162 1.25 14.70 -0.84
N ASP A 163 0.67 15.21 0.25
CA ASP A 163 -0.68 15.84 0.27
C ASP A 163 -1.73 15.01 -0.49
N LEU A 164 -1.92 13.75 -0.06
CA LEU A 164 -2.80 12.79 -0.72
C LEU A 164 -4.28 13.21 -0.62
N ARG A 165 -5.05 13.04 -1.71
CA ARG A 165 -6.45 13.48 -1.81
C ARG A 165 -7.41 12.39 -2.25
N GLU A 166 -6.93 11.34 -2.94
CA GLU A 166 -7.76 10.24 -3.39
C GLU A 166 -8.32 9.43 -2.21
N ASN A 167 -9.59 9.06 -2.28
CA ASN A 167 -10.26 8.31 -1.22
C ASN A 167 -10.26 6.80 -1.45
N GLY A 168 -10.37 6.36 -2.72
CA GLY A 168 -10.46 4.96 -3.11
C GLY A 168 -9.16 4.42 -3.71
N PHE A 169 -9.28 3.55 -4.70
CA PHE A 169 -8.16 2.93 -5.43
C PHE A 169 -7.39 3.89 -6.35
N GLY A 170 -7.79 5.16 -6.46
CA GLY A 170 -6.95 6.22 -7.04
C GLY A 170 -5.73 6.58 -6.20
N LEU A 171 -5.61 6.05 -4.98
CA LEU A 171 -4.49 6.29 -4.07
C LEU A 171 -3.15 5.88 -4.67
N GLU A 172 -3.05 4.66 -5.20
CA GLU A 172 -1.79 4.11 -5.72
C GLU A 172 -1.25 4.94 -6.90
N PRO A 173 -2.06 5.28 -7.93
CA PRO A 173 -1.62 6.19 -8.98
C PRO A 173 -1.32 7.60 -8.46
N GLU A 174 -2.03 8.13 -7.45
CA GLU A 174 -1.74 9.44 -6.88
C GLU A 174 -0.39 9.46 -6.16
N ILE A 175 -0.13 8.49 -5.31
CA ILE A 175 1.15 8.31 -4.62
C ILE A 175 2.28 8.26 -5.66
N THR A 176 2.16 7.37 -6.65
CA THR A 176 3.19 7.15 -7.66
C THR A 176 3.46 8.41 -8.48
N ALA A 177 2.40 9.09 -8.94
CA ALA A 177 2.51 10.32 -9.69
C ALA A 177 3.23 11.44 -8.92
N LYS A 178 2.87 11.63 -7.64
CA LYS A 178 3.47 12.66 -6.78
C LYS A 178 4.93 12.36 -6.44
N ILE A 179 5.27 11.10 -6.17
CA ILE A 179 6.64 10.64 -5.96
C ILE A 179 7.51 10.95 -7.19
N CYS A 180 7.06 10.55 -8.37
CA CYS A 180 7.78 10.78 -9.61
C CYS A 180 7.93 12.28 -9.92
N LYS A 181 6.90 13.09 -9.65
CA LYS A 181 6.92 14.54 -9.84
C LYS A 181 7.93 15.24 -8.93
N GLN A 182 8.05 14.78 -7.68
CA GLN A 182 9.04 15.27 -6.72
C GLN A 182 10.45 14.71 -6.96
N ARG A 183 10.63 13.82 -7.95
CA ARG A 183 11.91 13.17 -8.28
C ARG A 183 12.55 12.46 -7.09
N LEU A 184 11.74 11.83 -6.24
CA LEU A 184 12.21 11.08 -5.09
C LEU A 184 12.97 9.83 -5.54
N ARG A 185 13.89 9.35 -4.69
CA ARG A 185 14.65 8.13 -4.94
C ARG A 185 13.77 6.92 -4.67
N VAL A 186 13.26 6.30 -5.73
CA VAL A 186 12.37 5.13 -5.67
C VAL A 186 13.17 3.87 -5.99
N TYR A 187 13.01 2.85 -5.16
CA TYR A 187 13.51 1.51 -5.41
C TYR A 187 12.34 0.53 -5.52
N GLU A 188 12.53 -0.52 -6.30
CA GLU A 188 11.58 -1.63 -6.38
C GLU A 188 12.27 -2.92 -5.95
N LEU A 189 11.64 -3.64 -5.03
CA LEU A 189 12.05 -4.98 -4.60
C LEU A 189 10.98 -6.02 -4.99
N PRO A 190 11.38 -7.24 -5.40
CA PRO A 190 10.42 -8.31 -5.61
C PRO A 190 9.75 -8.70 -4.29
N ILE A 191 8.45 -8.98 -4.33
CA ILE A 191 7.68 -9.46 -3.18
C ILE A 191 6.88 -10.69 -3.55
N SER A 192 6.52 -11.49 -2.57
CA SER A 192 5.53 -12.55 -2.69
C SER A 192 4.14 -11.95 -2.83
N TYR A 193 3.25 -12.63 -3.56
CA TYR A 193 1.89 -12.15 -3.76
C TYR A 193 0.89 -13.32 -3.76
N TYR A 194 -0.03 -13.29 -2.83
CA TYR A 194 -1.07 -14.31 -2.62
C TYR A 194 -2.44 -13.80 -3.03
N GLY A 195 -2.53 -13.23 -4.24
CA GLY A 195 -3.73 -12.54 -4.74
C GLY A 195 -5.02 -13.32 -4.59
N ARG A 196 -6.05 -12.66 -4.06
CA ARG A 196 -7.41 -13.21 -3.87
C ARG A 196 -8.19 -13.22 -5.19
N THR A 197 -9.10 -14.19 -5.33
CA THR A 197 -10.10 -14.22 -6.40
C THR A 197 -11.30 -13.33 -6.04
N ARG A 198 -12.24 -13.15 -6.98
CA ARG A 198 -13.49 -12.41 -6.68
C ARG A 198 -14.31 -13.06 -5.58
N ASP A 199 -14.37 -14.39 -5.57
CA ASP A 199 -15.10 -15.16 -4.54
C ASP A 199 -14.41 -15.07 -3.17
N GLU A 200 -13.10 -14.77 -3.15
CA GLU A 200 -12.30 -14.50 -1.96
C GLU A 200 -12.32 -13.01 -1.54
N GLY A 201 -13.17 -12.16 -2.14
CA GLY A 201 -13.40 -10.78 -1.72
C GLY A 201 -12.62 -9.69 -2.46
N LYS A 202 -12.06 -9.97 -3.65
CA LYS A 202 -11.37 -8.94 -4.44
C LYS A 202 -12.32 -7.81 -4.89
N LYS A 203 -12.01 -6.58 -4.49
CA LYS A 203 -12.88 -5.40 -4.63
C LYS A 203 -12.61 -4.56 -5.90
N ILE A 204 -11.43 -4.71 -6.54
CA ILE A 204 -10.99 -3.88 -7.68
C ILE A 204 -11.78 -4.22 -8.95
N THR A 205 -12.21 -3.18 -9.67
CA THR A 205 -12.98 -3.27 -10.92
C THR A 205 -12.29 -2.56 -12.09
N TRP A 206 -12.77 -2.78 -13.33
CA TRP A 206 -12.26 -2.08 -14.52
C TRP A 206 -12.42 -0.55 -14.46
N LYS A 207 -13.42 -0.04 -13.71
CA LYS A 207 -13.64 1.40 -13.49
C LYS A 207 -12.47 2.04 -12.74
N ASP A 208 -11.81 1.29 -11.86
CA ASP A 208 -10.65 1.76 -11.10
C ASP A 208 -9.46 2.01 -12.04
N GLY A 209 -9.34 1.23 -13.13
CA GLY A 209 -8.33 1.47 -14.16
C GLY A 209 -8.49 2.82 -14.87
N PHE A 210 -9.72 3.22 -15.22
CA PHE A 210 -9.98 4.57 -15.77
C PHE A 210 -9.71 5.66 -14.75
N ARG A 211 -10.06 5.43 -13.48
CA ARG A 211 -9.72 6.37 -12.40
C ARG A 211 -8.21 6.54 -12.29
N ALA A 212 -7.45 5.44 -12.36
CA ALA A 212 -5.99 5.48 -12.33
C ALA A 212 -5.41 6.34 -13.45
N ILE A 213 -5.86 6.13 -14.69
CA ILE A 213 -5.43 6.94 -15.85
C ILE A 213 -5.72 8.42 -15.59
N TRP A 214 -6.95 8.74 -15.17
CA TRP A 214 -7.35 10.12 -14.91
C TRP A 214 -6.50 10.76 -13.82
N VAL A 215 -6.22 10.05 -12.72
CA VAL A 215 -5.38 10.54 -11.61
C VAL A 215 -3.94 10.81 -12.09
N LEU A 216 -3.34 9.88 -12.86
CA LEU A 216 -2.00 10.05 -13.42
C LEU A 216 -1.91 11.31 -14.28
N VAL A 217 -2.86 11.49 -15.20
CA VAL A 217 -2.88 12.66 -16.09
C VAL A 217 -3.15 13.94 -15.31
N ARG A 218 -4.14 13.94 -14.41
CA ARG A 218 -4.46 15.10 -13.56
C ARG A 218 -3.26 15.57 -12.76
N VAL A 219 -2.58 14.68 -12.05
CA VAL A 219 -1.41 15.05 -11.24
C VAL A 219 -0.25 15.53 -12.12
N ARG A 220 -0.09 14.96 -13.32
CA ARG A 220 0.92 15.41 -14.29
C ARG A 220 0.69 16.86 -14.75
N MET A 221 -0.58 17.21 -15.02
CA MET A 221 -0.96 18.48 -15.66
C MET A 221 -1.24 19.60 -14.66
N LEU A 222 -1.85 19.28 -13.52
CA LEU A 222 -2.42 20.26 -12.57
C LEU A 222 -1.76 20.24 -11.18
N GLY A 223 -0.89 19.26 -10.91
CA GLY A 223 -0.26 19.08 -9.60
C GLY A 223 1.04 19.83 -9.40
#